data_2dbec55a2308799bdbae0b79a8ea246b
#
_entry.id   2dbec55a2308799bdbae0b79a8ea246b
#
_cell.length_a   1.000
_cell.length_b   1.000
_cell.length_c   1.000
_cell.angle_alpha   90.00
_cell.angle_beta   90.00
_cell.angle_gamma   90.00
#
_symmetry.space_group_name_H-M   'P 1'
#
loop_
_entity.id
_entity.type
_entity.pdbx_description
1 polymer ?
#
loop_
_entity_poly.entity_id
_entity_poly.type
_entity_poly.pdbx_seq_one_letter_code
_entity_poly.pdbx_strand_id
1 'polypeptide(L)'
;MCKRISGLMALVCLLAAAASALAAGTTVTTFTPFADMDFAAQGYMDLITAWEDETGNMVEDYSGLEDDLFMEQMQEMVTAGRADLVVVPLGSGLTKDQLVSVDELLAAAPDCGARRMDAMAERDGSVLLAPVRFNWEALYVNTDVLEANGVAVPTNYDELIIACASLAQKGILPLANAMCEWPEIVLDCTAMIGAPADQYGQQTSLDGAKAVTTALTQVGAFGLDPWNLTDEQAKQAFMEGAAAMRFDGSDLAELVPETRQEHVVAVSLAGMDGQARTALVGTPSYGLALTRACWQDSARREAALSLAQKLLGGDGAAMIGAPAYTTALGKSVAQMTASATACAGLLYDLNPEHFDEWSESVVSALMAL
;
A
#
# COMPACT_ATOMS: atom_id res chain seq x y z
N MET A 1 40.43 61.37 7.46
CA MET A 1 40.17 59.99 7.96
C MET A 1 38.68 59.61 7.96
N CYS A 2 37.71 60.49 7.82
CA CYS A 2 36.26 60.21 7.89
C CYS A 2 35.60 59.64 6.59
N LYS A 3 36.22 59.76 5.41
CA LYS A 3 35.61 59.29 4.15
C LYS A 3 35.78 57.79 3.85
N ARG A 4 36.67 57.07 4.55
CA ARG A 4 36.90 55.61 4.38
C ARG A 4 36.00 54.76 5.27
N ILE A 5 35.44 55.28 6.34
CA ILE A 5 34.56 54.56 7.27
C ILE A 5 33.14 54.48 6.71
N SER A 6 32.68 55.52 5.98
CA SER A 6 31.35 55.52 5.36
C SER A 6 31.18 54.46 4.23
N GLY A 7 32.27 54.16 3.49
CA GLY A 7 32.21 53.11 2.43
C GLY A 7 32.16 51.70 2.95
N LEU A 8 32.80 51.46 4.10
CA LEU A 8 32.80 50.11 4.72
C LEU A 8 31.47 49.77 5.38
N MET A 9 30.82 50.77 5.96
CA MET A 9 29.47 50.63 6.58
C MET A 9 28.40 50.39 5.53
N ALA A 10 28.47 51.08 4.37
CA ALA A 10 27.55 50.84 3.26
C ALA A 10 27.69 49.46 2.61
N LEU A 11 28.96 48.95 2.53
CA LEU A 11 29.22 47.62 1.99
C LEU A 11 28.78 46.49 2.95
N VAL A 12 28.90 46.70 4.26
CA VAL A 12 28.39 45.75 5.27
C VAL A 12 26.89 45.75 5.32
N CYS A 13 26.20 46.90 5.16
CA CYS A 13 24.76 46.95 5.07
C CYS A 13 24.22 46.34 3.76
N LEU A 14 24.92 46.48 2.63
CA LEU A 14 24.58 45.83 1.38
C LEU A 14 24.79 44.30 1.41
N LEU A 15 25.83 43.80 2.07
CA LEU A 15 26.06 42.39 2.31
C LEU A 15 25.07 41.81 3.34
N ALA A 16 24.67 42.57 4.36
CA ALA A 16 23.63 42.13 5.29
C ALA A 16 22.24 42.15 4.64
N ALA A 17 21.95 43.11 3.73
CA ALA A 17 20.69 43.11 2.97
C ALA A 17 20.65 42.02 1.89
N ALA A 18 21.80 41.59 1.34
CA ALA A 18 21.87 40.46 0.43
C ALA A 18 21.80 39.10 1.14
N ALA A 19 22.21 39.04 2.44
CA ALA A 19 22.07 37.84 3.27
C ALA A 19 20.67 37.67 3.87
N SER A 20 19.86 38.74 3.90
CA SER A 20 18.46 38.68 4.37
C SER A 20 17.40 38.59 3.25
N ALA A 21 17.84 38.47 2.01
CA ALA A 21 17.03 37.87 0.95
C ALA A 21 17.25 36.36 0.96
N LEU A 22 17.02 35.69 2.09
CA LEU A 22 16.60 34.30 2.06
C LEU A 22 15.32 34.33 1.24
N ALA A 23 15.37 33.72 0.07
CA ALA A 23 14.21 33.61 -0.77
C ALA A 23 13.04 33.12 0.10
N ALA A 24 11.93 33.89 0.11
CA ALA A 24 10.72 33.39 0.72
C ALA A 24 10.46 32.02 0.09
N GLY A 25 10.30 30.98 0.94
CA GLY A 25 10.09 29.64 0.46
C GLY A 25 8.90 29.58 -0.51
N THR A 26 8.93 28.64 -1.41
CA THR A 26 7.84 28.41 -2.36
C THR A 26 6.70 27.70 -1.63
N THR A 27 5.45 28.16 -1.84
CA THR A 27 4.28 27.45 -1.35
C THR A 27 3.86 26.39 -2.35
N VAL A 28 3.65 25.16 -1.87
CA VAL A 28 3.11 24.02 -2.61
C VAL A 28 1.70 23.75 -2.12
N THR A 29 0.73 23.77 -3.02
CA THR A 29 -0.68 23.48 -2.69
C THR A 29 -0.97 21.99 -2.90
N THR A 30 -1.44 21.33 -1.83
CA THR A 30 -1.68 19.88 -1.83
C THR A 30 -3.17 19.55 -1.64
N PHE A 31 -3.61 18.46 -2.29
CA PHE A 31 -4.89 17.80 -2.06
C PHE A 31 -4.65 16.32 -1.78
N THR A 32 -4.97 15.85 -0.59
CA THR A 32 -4.78 14.44 -0.20
C THR A 32 -5.95 13.93 0.64
N PRO A 33 -6.20 12.61 0.68
CA PRO A 33 -7.19 12.01 1.58
C PRO A 33 -6.65 11.84 3.01
N PHE A 34 -5.46 12.33 3.32
CA PHE A 34 -4.74 12.08 4.57
C PHE A 34 -5.18 13.06 5.67
N ALA A 35 -6.46 13.00 6.07
CA ALA A 35 -7.03 13.84 7.10
C ALA A 35 -7.96 13.06 8.05
N ASP A 36 -8.32 13.67 9.16
CA ASP A 36 -9.28 13.19 10.14
C ASP A 36 -9.00 11.76 10.65
N MET A 37 -9.84 10.80 10.24
CA MET A 37 -9.76 9.39 10.66
C MET A 37 -8.80 8.55 9.81
N ASP A 38 -8.19 9.13 8.78
CA ASP A 38 -7.25 8.40 7.93
C ASP A 38 -5.99 8.03 8.72
N PHE A 39 -5.55 6.77 8.60
CA PHE A 39 -4.39 6.27 9.36
C PHE A 39 -3.09 7.02 9.05
N ALA A 40 -2.97 7.65 7.88
CA ALA A 40 -1.80 8.42 7.48
C ALA A 40 -1.85 9.88 7.88
N ALA A 41 -2.98 10.40 8.42
CA ALA A 41 -3.14 11.83 8.70
C ALA A 41 -2.00 12.39 9.55
N GLN A 42 -1.66 11.76 10.68
CA GLN A 42 -0.57 12.21 11.54
C GLN A 42 0.79 12.09 10.84
N GLY A 43 1.07 10.97 10.18
CA GLY A 43 2.32 10.74 9.47
C GLY A 43 2.53 11.74 8.34
N TYR A 44 1.48 12.06 7.60
CA TYR A 44 1.49 13.08 6.55
C TYR A 44 1.81 14.47 7.09
N MET A 45 1.17 14.88 8.19
CA MET A 45 1.45 16.18 8.84
C MET A 45 2.88 16.27 9.38
N ASP A 46 3.40 15.18 9.96
CA ASP A 46 4.78 15.11 10.43
C ASP A 46 5.78 15.24 9.26
N LEU A 47 5.48 14.60 8.11
CA LEU A 47 6.29 14.71 6.89
C LEU A 47 6.29 16.11 6.30
N ILE A 48 5.13 16.78 6.24
CA ILE A 48 5.02 18.17 5.79
C ILE A 48 5.86 19.07 6.70
N THR A 49 5.65 19.00 8.01
CA THR A 49 6.37 19.81 8.99
C THR A 49 7.88 19.63 8.86
N ALA A 50 8.36 18.39 8.77
CA ALA A 50 9.77 18.10 8.58
C ALA A 50 10.31 18.67 7.25
N TRP A 51 9.53 18.57 6.16
CA TRP A 51 9.91 19.11 4.87
C TRP A 51 9.97 20.64 4.85
N GLU A 52 9.01 21.32 5.51
CA GLU A 52 9.01 22.78 5.67
C GLU A 52 10.23 23.26 6.46
N ASP A 53 10.55 22.58 7.57
CA ASP A 53 11.73 22.88 8.40
C ASP A 53 13.05 22.67 7.64
N GLU A 54 13.13 21.62 6.81
CA GLU A 54 14.34 21.27 6.04
C GLU A 54 14.58 22.21 4.86
N THR A 55 13.50 22.70 4.21
CA THR A 55 13.60 23.40 2.92
C THR A 55 13.30 24.90 3.01
N GLY A 56 12.57 25.32 4.04
CA GLY A 56 12.02 26.68 4.16
C GLY A 56 10.87 26.95 3.20
N ASN A 57 10.39 25.95 2.46
CA ASN A 57 9.16 26.00 1.68
C ASN A 57 7.94 25.83 2.62
N MET A 58 6.75 26.01 2.09
CA MET A 58 5.50 25.89 2.84
C MET A 58 4.51 25.01 2.07
N VAL A 59 3.63 24.34 2.79
CA VAL A 59 2.49 23.59 2.22
C VAL A 59 1.19 24.36 2.52
N GLU A 60 0.40 24.62 1.49
CA GLU A 60 -1.00 25.00 1.63
C GLU A 60 -1.84 23.74 1.43
N ASP A 61 -2.22 23.11 2.55
CA ASP A 61 -2.81 21.79 2.56
C ASP A 61 -4.34 21.85 2.54
N TYR A 62 -4.93 21.12 1.58
CA TYR A 62 -6.38 20.92 1.42
C TYR A 62 -6.74 19.44 1.62
N SER A 63 -6.05 18.76 2.54
CA SER A 63 -6.41 17.39 2.91
C SER A 63 -7.81 17.34 3.52
N GLY A 64 -8.57 16.34 3.15
CA GLY A 64 -9.96 16.18 3.58
C GLY A 64 -10.46 14.77 3.45
N LEU A 65 -11.62 14.51 4.05
CA LEU A 65 -12.31 13.25 3.84
C LEU A 65 -12.67 13.11 2.36
N GLU A 66 -12.37 11.95 1.77
CA GLU A 66 -12.71 11.66 0.39
C GLU A 66 -14.22 11.48 0.24
N ASP A 67 -14.89 12.55 -0.15
CA ASP A 67 -16.28 12.58 -0.54
C ASP A 67 -16.47 13.33 -1.87
N ASP A 68 -17.70 13.39 -2.37
CA ASP A 68 -18.02 14.06 -3.63
C ASP A 68 -17.59 15.54 -3.60
N LEU A 69 -17.72 16.22 -2.47
CA LEU A 69 -17.35 17.64 -2.32
C LEU A 69 -15.83 17.83 -2.40
N PHE A 70 -15.05 16.98 -1.73
CA PHE A 70 -13.59 16.97 -1.81
C PHE A 70 -13.12 16.76 -3.27
N MET A 71 -13.70 15.78 -3.96
CA MET A 71 -13.35 15.49 -5.35
C MET A 71 -13.72 16.64 -6.29
N GLU A 72 -14.87 17.30 -6.09
CA GLU A 72 -15.28 18.47 -6.88
C GLU A 72 -14.32 19.65 -6.66
N GLN A 73 -13.99 19.97 -5.43
CA GLN A 73 -13.05 21.05 -5.08
C GLN A 73 -11.65 20.80 -5.64
N MET A 74 -11.16 19.57 -5.52
CA MET A 74 -9.86 19.16 -6.05
C MET A 74 -9.82 19.34 -7.58
N GLN A 75 -10.85 18.87 -8.31
CA GLN A 75 -10.94 19.03 -9.76
C GLN A 75 -11.02 20.50 -10.18
N GLU A 76 -11.78 21.32 -9.43
CA GLU A 76 -11.83 22.78 -9.67
C GLU A 76 -10.45 23.42 -9.51
N MET A 77 -9.74 23.12 -8.42
CA MET A 77 -8.43 23.67 -8.13
C MET A 77 -7.37 23.22 -9.13
N VAL A 78 -7.37 21.97 -9.54
CA VAL A 78 -6.50 21.44 -10.61
C VAL A 78 -6.78 22.15 -11.94
N THR A 79 -8.04 22.26 -12.32
CA THR A 79 -8.44 22.93 -13.57
C THR A 79 -8.09 24.42 -13.58
N ALA A 80 -8.20 25.09 -12.42
CA ALA A 80 -7.80 26.48 -12.25
C ALA A 80 -6.27 26.68 -12.15
N GLY A 81 -5.46 25.64 -12.16
CA GLY A 81 -4.00 25.68 -12.04
C GLY A 81 -3.49 26.10 -10.66
N ARG A 82 -4.32 25.92 -9.62
CA ARG A 82 -4.03 26.29 -8.24
C ARG A 82 -3.54 25.14 -7.36
N ALA A 83 -3.75 23.89 -7.74
CA ALA A 83 -3.19 22.73 -7.08
C ALA A 83 -1.83 22.36 -7.69
N ASP A 84 -0.89 21.90 -6.87
CA ASP A 84 0.45 21.49 -7.27
C ASP A 84 0.65 19.99 -7.21
N LEU A 85 0.29 19.37 -6.10
CA LEU A 85 0.41 17.96 -5.82
C LEU A 85 -0.94 17.40 -5.37
N VAL A 86 -1.34 16.29 -5.93
CA VAL A 86 -2.57 15.59 -5.56
C VAL A 86 -2.29 14.13 -5.24
N VAL A 87 -3.00 13.59 -4.25
CA VAL A 87 -3.12 12.15 -4.00
C VAL A 87 -4.59 11.80 -4.16
N VAL A 88 -4.87 10.95 -5.14
CA VAL A 88 -6.26 10.68 -5.56
C VAL A 88 -6.47 9.19 -5.81
N PRO A 89 -7.72 8.71 -5.69
CA PRO A 89 -8.06 7.34 -6.07
C PRO A 89 -7.89 7.12 -7.58
N LEU A 90 -7.67 5.86 -7.95
CA LEU A 90 -7.75 5.46 -9.34
C LEU A 90 -9.15 5.76 -9.87
N GLY A 91 -9.23 6.28 -11.09
CA GLY A 91 -10.52 6.70 -11.66
C GLY A 91 -11.01 8.08 -11.24
N SER A 92 -10.15 8.91 -10.63
CA SER A 92 -10.46 10.30 -10.22
C SER A 92 -10.97 11.22 -11.34
N GLY A 93 -10.88 10.78 -12.60
CA GLY A 93 -11.28 11.57 -13.78
C GLY A 93 -10.27 12.63 -14.20
N LEU A 94 -9.13 12.77 -13.51
CA LEU A 94 -8.04 13.64 -13.94
C LEU A 94 -7.34 13.07 -15.17
N THR A 95 -6.89 13.95 -16.08
CA THR A 95 -6.38 13.59 -17.39
C THR A 95 -4.91 13.98 -17.57
N LYS A 96 -4.27 13.48 -18.63
CA LYS A 96 -2.90 13.85 -19.01
C LYS A 96 -2.70 15.34 -19.36
N ASP A 97 -3.78 16.05 -19.66
CA ASP A 97 -3.71 17.51 -19.89
C ASP A 97 -3.62 18.26 -18.54
N GLN A 98 -3.99 17.60 -17.44
CA GLN A 98 -3.99 18.16 -16.10
C GLN A 98 -2.83 17.64 -15.25
N LEU A 99 -2.39 16.40 -15.46
CA LEU A 99 -1.36 15.72 -14.66
C LEU A 99 -0.08 15.45 -15.48
N VAL A 100 1.03 15.45 -14.77
CA VAL A 100 2.34 15.01 -15.29
C VAL A 100 2.37 13.48 -15.22
N SER A 101 2.84 12.82 -16.28
CA SER A 101 2.99 11.37 -16.27
C SER A 101 4.12 10.93 -15.33
N VAL A 102 4.02 9.72 -14.83
CA VAL A 102 5.07 9.11 -14.00
C VAL A 102 6.39 9.00 -14.77
N ASP A 103 6.34 8.76 -16.09
CA ASP A 103 7.54 8.71 -16.93
C ASP A 103 8.24 10.08 -17.03
N GLU A 104 7.47 11.18 -17.12
CA GLU A 104 8.03 12.54 -17.08
C GLU A 104 8.59 12.89 -15.70
N LEU A 105 7.90 12.45 -14.63
CA LEU A 105 8.36 12.62 -13.25
C LEU A 105 9.69 11.91 -13.02
N LEU A 106 9.80 10.64 -13.42
CA LEU A 106 11.02 9.84 -13.30
C LEU A 106 12.15 10.37 -14.19
N ALA A 107 11.85 10.91 -15.37
CA ALA A 107 12.85 11.54 -16.22
C ALA A 107 13.45 12.82 -15.60
N ALA A 108 12.66 13.58 -14.84
CA ALA A 108 13.12 14.79 -14.15
C ALA A 108 13.77 14.51 -12.80
N ALA A 109 13.28 13.51 -12.06
CA ALA A 109 13.73 13.14 -10.73
C ALA A 109 13.75 11.60 -10.56
N PRO A 110 14.77 10.91 -11.09
CA PRO A 110 14.84 9.43 -11.06
C PRO A 110 14.81 8.84 -9.65
N ASP A 111 15.28 9.60 -8.66
CA ASP A 111 15.39 9.18 -7.26
C ASP A 111 14.22 9.67 -6.39
N CYS A 112 13.12 10.14 -7.00
CA CYS A 112 11.97 10.67 -6.25
C CYS A 112 11.12 9.60 -5.54
N GLY A 113 11.45 8.32 -5.67
CA GLY A 113 10.68 7.21 -5.06
C GLY A 113 9.44 6.81 -5.86
N ALA A 114 9.07 7.55 -6.90
CA ALA A 114 7.95 7.16 -7.76
C ALA A 114 8.25 5.81 -8.46
N ARG A 115 7.20 5.01 -8.62
CA ARG A 115 7.25 3.74 -9.35
C ARG A 115 6.21 3.77 -10.46
N ARG A 116 6.61 3.29 -11.65
CA ARG A 116 5.65 3.07 -12.72
C ARG A 116 5.03 1.69 -12.56
N MET A 117 3.71 1.62 -12.46
CA MET A 117 2.96 0.37 -12.45
C MET A 117 2.01 0.31 -13.64
N ASP A 118 2.14 -0.74 -14.46
CA ASP A 118 1.29 -0.92 -15.64
C ASP A 118 -0.18 -1.16 -15.30
N ALA A 119 -0.47 -1.67 -14.09
CA ALA A 119 -1.83 -1.77 -13.57
C ALA A 119 -2.54 -0.41 -13.42
N MET A 120 -1.80 0.69 -13.41
CA MET A 120 -2.32 2.07 -13.35
C MET A 120 -2.29 2.78 -14.71
N ALA A 121 -2.04 2.04 -15.79
CA ALA A 121 -1.95 2.64 -17.11
C ALA A 121 -3.33 3.01 -17.65
N GLU A 122 -3.44 4.23 -18.18
CA GLU A 122 -4.57 4.67 -18.97
C GLU A 122 -4.67 3.86 -20.28
N ARG A 123 -5.79 4.00 -21.00
CA ARG A 123 -6.02 3.28 -22.28
C ARG A 123 -4.96 3.56 -23.35
N ASP A 124 -4.28 4.70 -23.27
CA ASP A 124 -3.21 5.07 -24.19
C ASP A 124 -1.81 4.62 -23.71
N GLY A 125 -1.74 3.88 -22.59
CA GLY A 125 -0.53 3.36 -22.00
C GLY A 125 0.22 4.36 -21.11
N SER A 126 -0.27 5.60 -20.95
CA SER A 126 0.32 6.57 -20.02
C SER A 126 -0.01 6.17 -18.57
N VAL A 127 0.93 6.37 -17.65
CA VAL A 127 0.71 6.22 -16.21
C VAL A 127 0.78 7.61 -15.58
N LEU A 128 -0.33 8.09 -15.04
CA LEU A 128 -0.47 9.45 -14.51
C LEU A 128 -0.23 9.52 -12.99
N LEU A 129 -0.42 8.43 -12.29
CA LEU A 129 -0.36 8.35 -10.84
C LEU A 129 0.78 7.45 -10.39
N ALA A 130 1.66 7.93 -9.50
CA ALA A 130 2.63 7.10 -8.78
C ALA A 130 1.93 6.44 -7.59
N PRO A 131 1.93 5.10 -7.45
CA PRO A 131 1.17 4.42 -6.42
C PRO A 131 1.66 4.80 -5.02
N VAL A 132 0.71 5.10 -4.12
CA VAL A 132 0.98 5.38 -2.70
C VAL A 132 0.26 4.42 -1.76
N ARG A 133 -0.92 3.92 -2.15
CA ARG A 133 -1.68 2.92 -1.41
C ARG A 133 -2.18 1.81 -2.31
N PHE A 134 -2.45 0.67 -1.67
CA PHE A 134 -2.91 -0.54 -2.33
C PHE A 134 -4.01 -1.18 -1.48
N ASN A 135 -5.04 -1.70 -2.15
CA ASN A 135 -5.86 -2.75 -1.60
C ASN A 135 -5.15 -4.06 -1.94
N TRP A 136 -4.81 -4.86 -0.94
CA TRP A 136 -4.02 -6.06 -1.12
C TRP A 136 -4.51 -7.18 -0.19
N GLU A 137 -4.18 -8.40 -0.55
CA GLU A 137 -4.43 -9.59 0.25
C GLU A 137 -3.12 -10.28 0.60
N ALA A 138 -3.03 -10.81 1.82
CA ALA A 138 -1.85 -11.48 2.32
C ALA A 138 -2.17 -12.48 3.44
N LEU A 139 -1.16 -13.24 3.86
CA LEU A 139 -1.21 -14.03 5.07
C LEU A 139 -0.83 -13.16 6.27
N TYR A 140 -1.79 -12.95 7.16
CA TYR A 140 -1.53 -12.37 8.48
C TYR A 140 -1.11 -13.48 9.45
N VAL A 141 -0.08 -13.22 10.25
CA VAL A 141 0.54 -14.19 11.15
C VAL A 141 0.63 -13.62 12.55
N ASN A 142 0.09 -14.34 13.52
CA ASN A 142 0.24 -14.07 14.94
C ASN A 142 1.56 -14.69 15.43
N THR A 143 2.58 -13.85 15.58
CA THR A 143 3.94 -14.28 15.92
C THR A 143 4.01 -14.92 17.30
N ASP A 144 3.25 -14.46 18.28
CA ASP A 144 3.22 -15.03 19.64
C ASP A 144 2.69 -16.45 19.63
N VAL A 145 1.63 -16.72 18.84
CA VAL A 145 1.05 -18.07 18.76
C VAL A 145 2.04 -19.02 18.10
N LEU A 146 2.74 -18.57 17.04
CA LEU A 146 3.76 -19.37 16.39
C LEU A 146 4.94 -19.64 17.34
N GLU A 147 5.48 -18.61 17.98
CA GLU A 147 6.63 -18.72 18.89
C GLU A 147 6.32 -19.63 20.07
N ALA A 148 5.15 -19.45 20.74
CA ALA A 148 4.70 -20.31 21.84
C ALA A 148 4.60 -21.79 21.46
N ASN A 149 4.43 -22.08 20.17
CA ASN A 149 4.35 -23.43 19.63
C ASN A 149 5.64 -23.90 18.94
N GLY A 150 6.71 -23.11 18.94
CA GLY A 150 7.99 -23.45 18.31
C GLY A 150 7.89 -23.56 16.78
N VAL A 151 7.01 -22.76 16.17
CA VAL A 151 6.79 -22.68 14.72
C VAL A 151 7.34 -21.35 14.22
N ALA A 152 8.10 -21.35 13.13
CA ALA A 152 8.56 -20.12 12.50
C ALA A 152 7.48 -19.50 11.62
N VAL A 153 7.56 -18.19 11.39
CA VAL A 153 6.72 -17.49 10.39
C VAL A 153 7.04 -18.08 9.01
N PRO A 154 6.04 -18.64 8.28
CA PRO A 154 6.28 -19.21 6.98
C PRO A 154 6.61 -18.13 5.94
N THR A 155 7.57 -18.41 5.06
CA THR A 155 8.00 -17.53 3.97
C THR A 155 7.70 -18.10 2.58
N ASN A 156 7.31 -19.37 2.53
CA ASN A 156 7.00 -20.09 1.30
C ASN A 156 5.94 -21.18 1.54
N TYR A 157 5.48 -21.78 0.43
CA TYR A 157 4.46 -22.82 0.45
C TYR A 157 4.79 -24.00 1.38
N ASP A 158 5.99 -24.57 1.29
CA ASP A 158 6.36 -25.75 2.07
C ASP A 158 6.38 -25.45 3.58
N GLU A 159 6.90 -24.30 3.96
CA GLU A 159 6.88 -23.82 5.34
C GLU A 159 5.46 -23.58 5.85
N LEU A 160 4.55 -23.03 5.02
CA LEU A 160 3.15 -22.88 5.37
C LEU A 160 2.48 -24.23 5.68
N ILE A 161 2.66 -25.23 4.82
CA ILE A 161 2.10 -26.57 5.03
C ILE A 161 2.66 -27.19 6.32
N ILE A 162 3.97 -27.09 6.55
CA ILE A 162 4.62 -27.62 7.76
C ILE A 162 4.11 -26.90 9.01
N ALA A 163 3.98 -25.58 8.96
CA ALA A 163 3.45 -24.77 10.06
C ALA A 163 2.01 -25.19 10.42
N CYS A 164 1.14 -25.27 9.41
CA CYS A 164 -0.25 -25.70 9.60
C CYS A 164 -0.33 -27.11 10.18
N ALA A 165 0.39 -28.08 9.64
CA ALA A 165 0.41 -29.45 10.15
C ALA A 165 0.89 -29.51 11.61
N SER A 166 1.95 -28.78 11.96
CA SER A 166 2.50 -28.72 13.32
C SER A 166 1.51 -28.13 14.32
N LEU A 167 0.84 -27.04 13.96
CA LEU A 167 -0.16 -26.38 14.80
C LEU A 167 -1.40 -27.25 14.98
N ALA A 168 -1.93 -27.83 13.91
CA ALA A 168 -3.09 -28.73 13.96
C ALA A 168 -2.85 -29.94 14.86
N GLN A 169 -1.65 -30.57 14.80
CA GLN A 169 -1.26 -31.66 15.70
C GLN A 169 -1.24 -31.26 17.19
N LYS A 170 -1.04 -30.00 17.49
CA LYS A 170 -1.06 -29.44 18.85
C LYS A 170 -2.45 -28.95 19.27
N GLY A 171 -3.45 -29.09 18.40
CA GLY A 171 -4.82 -28.62 18.65
C GLY A 171 -4.98 -27.11 18.55
N ILE A 172 -4.03 -26.41 17.93
CA ILE A 172 -4.12 -24.96 17.64
C ILE A 172 -4.75 -24.81 16.26
N LEU A 173 -5.71 -23.88 16.11
CA LEU A 173 -6.28 -23.54 14.80
C LEU A 173 -5.21 -22.84 13.94
N PRO A 174 -4.74 -23.45 12.83
CA PRO A 174 -3.68 -22.83 12.04
C PRO A 174 -4.16 -21.61 11.23
N LEU A 175 -5.29 -21.73 10.51
CA LEU A 175 -5.86 -20.71 9.66
C LEU A 175 -7.32 -20.47 10.03
N ALA A 176 -7.64 -19.23 10.41
CA ALA A 176 -9.01 -18.81 10.69
C ALA A 176 -9.58 -18.10 9.45
N ASN A 177 -10.21 -18.84 8.56
CA ASN A 177 -10.90 -18.33 7.39
C ASN A 177 -12.29 -18.92 7.25
N ALA A 178 -13.27 -18.09 6.90
CA ALA A 178 -14.66 -18.46 6.67
C ALA A 178 -14.84 -18.94 5.22
N MET A 179 -14.66 -20.24 4.99
CA MET A 179 -14.65 -20.80 3.64
C MET A 179 -16.01 -20.77 2.91
N CYS A 180 -17.12 -20.52 3.64
CA CYS A 180 -18.45 -20.37 3.04
C CYS A 180 -18.86 -18.94 2.76
N GLU A 181 -18.34 -17.96 3.52
CA GLU A 181 -18.74 -16.56 3.37
C GLU A 181 -17.78 -15.77 2.47
N TRP A 182 -16.47 -15.99 2.62
CA TRP A 182 -15.42 -15.27 1.91
C TRP A 182 -14.31 -16.20 1.40
N PRO A 183 -14.62 -17.18 0.54
CA PRO A 183 -13.60 -18.04 -0.05
C PRO A 183 -12.63 -17.29 -0.95
N GLU A 184 -13.05 -16.12 -1.50
CA GLU A 184 -12.34 -15.34 -2.51
C GLU A 184 -10.93 -15.01 -2.05
N ILE A 185 -10.77 -14.45 -0.84
CA ILE A 185 -9.48 -14.06 -0.26
C ILE A 185 -8.53 -15.27 -0.16
N VAL A 186 -9.05 -16.42 0.29
CA VAL A 186 -8.26 -17.66 0.37
C VAL A 186 -7.85 -18.13 -1.02
N LEU A 187 -8.77 -18.03 -1.99
CA LEU A 187 -8.53 -18.49 -3.35
C LEU A 187 -7.53 -17.60 -4.07
N ASP A 188 -7.62 -16.27 -3.89
CA ASP A 188 -6.69 -15.31 -4.45
C ASP A 188 -5.27 -15.52 -3.92
N CYS A 189 -5.09 -15.60 -2.60
CA CYS A 189 -3.80 -15.86 -1.98
C CYS A 189 -3.23 -17.24 -2.38
N THR A 190 -4.07 -18.29 -2.39
CA THR A 190 -3.61 -19.65 -2.75
C THR A 190 -3.34 -19.78 -4.24
N ALA A 191 -4.02 -19.06 -5.12
CA ALA A 191 -3.71 -18.98 -6.53
C ALA A 191 -2.32 -18.35 -6.78
N MET A 192 -2.00 -17.28 -6.06
CA MET A 192 -0.67 -16.66 -6.14
C MET A 192 0.45 -17.59 -5.65
N ILE A 193 0.16 -18.40 -4.63
CA ILE A 193 1.10 -19.42 -4.14
C ILE A 193 1.22 -20.57 -5.14
N GLY A 194 0.10 -21.02 -5.72
CA GLY A 194 -0.01 -22.25 -6.50
C GLY A 194 0.47 -22.15 -7.95
N ALA A 195 0.56 -20.95 -8.52
CA ALA A 195 0.92 -20.74 -9.91
C ALA A 195 2.06 -19.73 -10.07
N PRO A 196 2.81 -19.77 -11.20
CA PRO A 196 3.74 -18.71 -11.56
C PRO A 196 3.03 -17.35 -11.65
N ALA A 197 3.70 -16.27 -11.21
CA ALA A 197 3.09 -14.93 -11.13
C ALA A 197 2.60 -14.39 -12.51
N ASP A 198 3.26 -14.77 -13.60
CA ASP A 198 2.89 -14.40 -14.97
C ASP A 198 1.67 -15.18 -15.50
N GLN A 199 1.18 -16.15 -14.75
CA GLN A 199 0.00 -16.98 -15.09
C GLN A 199 -1.19 -16.70 -14.14
N TYR A 200 -1.04 -15.77 -13.20
CA TYR A 200 -2.14 -15.40 -12.32
C TYR A 200 -3.33 -14.84 -13.14
N GLY A 201 -4.54 -15.21 -12.73
CA GLY A 201 -5.78 -14.92 -13.49
C GLY A 201 -6.07 -15.87 -14.67
N GLN A 202 -5.18 -16.83 -14.95
CA GLN A 202 -5.39 -17.88 -15.94
C GLN A 202 -5.86 -19.18 -15.29
N GLN A 203 -6.28 -20.17 -16.10
CA GLN A 203 -6.70 -21.48 -15.61
C GLN A 203 -5.65 -22.16 -14.72
N THR A 204 -4.37 -21.97 -15.02
CA THR A 204 -3.26 -22.52 -14.23
C THR A 204 -3.26 -22.02 -12.78
N SER A 205 -3.61 -20.75 -12.55
CA SER A 205 -3.68 -20.22 -11.19
C SER A 205 -4.89 -20.77 -10.43
N LEU A 206 -5.99 -21.02 -11.11
CA LEU A 206 -7.17 -21.65 -10.52
C LEU A 206 -6.86 -23.10 -10.11
N ASP A 207 -6.15 -23.85 -10.96
CA ASP A 207 -5.69 -25.21 -10.64
C ASP A 207 -4.67 -25.18 -9.48
N GLY A 208 -3.81 -24.17 -9.43
CA GLY A 208 -2.87 -23.91 -8.34
C GLY A 208 -3.58 -23.63 -7.02
N ALA A 209 -4.57 -22.74 -7.01
CA ALA A 209 -5.40 -22.45 -5.84
C ALA A 209 -6.04 -23.71 -5.28
N LYS A 210 -6.63 -24.55 -6.16
CA LYS A 210 -7.22 -25.83 -5.78
C LYS A 210 -6.20 -26.77 -5.16
N ALA A 211 -5.01 -26.87 -5.74
CA ALA A 211 -3.94 -27.73 -5.22
C ALA A 211 -3.48 -27.28 -3.82
N VAL A 212 -3.23 -25.98 -3.64
CA VAL A 212 -2.78 -25.42 -2.35
C VAL A 212 -3.88 -25.55 -1.29
N THR A 213 -5.12 -25.18 -1.60
CA THR A 213 -6.24 -25.27 -0.66
C THR A 213 -6.54 -26.72 -0.26
N THR A 214 -6.45 -27.68 -1.21
CA THR A 214 -6.55 -29.10 -0.91
C THR A 214 -5.48 -29.56 0.06
N ALA A 215 -4.22 -29.19 -0.17
CA ALA A 215 -3.11 -29.55 0.71
C ALA A 215 -3.29 -28.96 2.13
N LEU A 216 -3.70 -27.69 2.23
CA LEU A 216 -4.03 -27.05 3.51
C LEU A 216 -5.15 -27.77 4.26
N THR A 217 -6.21 -28.16 3.56
CA THR A 217 -7.33 -28.93 4.16
C THR A 217 -6.86 -30.30 4.67
N GLN A 218 -6.05 -31.01 3.89
CA GLN A 218 -5.53 -32.33 4.26
C GLN A 218 -4.63 -32.31 5.51
N VAL A 219 -3.94 -31.20 5.77
CA VAL A 219 -3.13 -31.04 6.99
C VAL A 219 -3.93 -30.44 8.17
N GLY A 220 -5.24 -30.22 8.01
CA GLY A 220 -6.11 -29.67 9.04
C GLY A 220 -5.94 -28.18 9.27
N ALA A 221 -5.49 -27.45 8.27
CA ALA A 221 -5.19 -26.01 8.39
C ALA A 221 -6.40 -25.18 8.82
N PHE A 222 -7.59 -25.48 8.32
CA PHE A 222 -8.83 -24.75 8.58
C PHE A 222 -9.64 -25.28 9.79
N GLY A 223 -9.08 -26.21 10.57
CA GLY A 223 -9.76 -26.83 11.72
C GLY A 223 -10.77 -27.91 11.31
N LEU A 224 -11.66 -28.24 12.26
CA LEU A 224 -12.59 -29.39 12.08
C LEU A 224 -13.88 -29.01 11.33
N ASP A 225 -14.23 -27.71 11.31
CA ASP A 225 -15.50 -27.26 10.71
C ASP A 225 -15.36 -25.86 10.10
N PRO A 226 -14.54 -25.69 9.05
CA PRO A 226 -14.31 -24.38 8.42
C PRO A 226 -15.54 -23.85 7.69
N TRP A 227 -16.53 -24.70 7.43
CA TRP A 227 -17.73 -24.38 6.65
C TRP A 227 -18.83 -23.70 7.48
N ASN A 228 -18.80 -23.85 8.79
CA ASN A 228 -19.75 -23.19 9.71
C ASN A 228 -19.15 -22.00 10.44
N LEU A 229 -17.90 -21.66 10.18
CA LEU A 229 -17.25 -20.48 10.74
C LEU A 229 -17.66 -19.24 9.94
N THR A 230 -18.25 -18.24 10.61
CA THR A 230 -18.51 -16.94 9.97
C THR A 230 -17.23 -16.12 9.89
N ASP A 231 -17.19 -15.13 8.99
CA ASP A 231 -16.04 -14.26 8.84
C ASP A 231 -15.74 -13.49 10.14
N GLU A 232 -16.76 -12.98 10.80
CA GLU A 232 -16.61 -12.31 12.09
C GLU A 232 -16.01 -13.23 13.17
N GLN A 233 -16.47 -14.48 13.25
CA GLN A 233 -15.90 -15.46 14.18
C GLN A 233 -14.44 -15.80 13.83
N ALA A 234 -14.13 -15.91 12.56
CA ALA A 234 -12.77 -16.16 12.08
C ALA A 234 -11.83 -14.99 12.39
N LYS A 235 -12.27 -13.75 12.13
CA LYS A 235 -11.54 -12.53 12.50
C LYS A 235 -11.33 -12.45 14.01
N GLN A 236 -12.38 -12.69 14.81
CA GLN A 236 -12.29 -12.67 16.26
C GLN A 236 -11.29 -13.72 16.77
N ALA A 237 -11.34 -14.96 16.25
CA ALA A 237 -10.39 -16.02 16.64
C ALA A 237 -8.94 -15.62 16.36
N PHE A 238 -8.65 -14.97 15.24
CA PHE A 238 -7.33 -14.43 14.93
C PHE A 238 -6.95 -13.27 15.87
N MET A 239 -7.85 -12.28 16.05
CA MET A 239 -7.60 -11.11 16.90
C MET A 239 -7.36 -11.48 18.38
N GLU A 240 -8.03 -12.52 18.89
CA GLU A 240 -7.85 -13.00 20.26
C GLU A 240 -6.65 -13.95 20.42
N GLY A 241 -6.01 -14.37 19.34
CA GLY A 241 -4.89 -15.30 19.35
C GLY A 241 -5.32 -16.76 19.54
N ALA A 242 -6.58 -17.08 19.31
CA ALA A 242 -7.08 -18.45 19.26
C ALA A 242 -6.70 -19.17 17.95
N ALA A 243 -6.41 -18.40 16.91
CA ALA A 243 -5.86 -18.87 15.65
C ALA A 243 -4.47 -18.26 15.36
N ALA A 244 -3.64 -19.02 14.68
CA ALA A 244 -2.27 -18.63 14.41
C ALA A 244 -2.13 -17.71 13.20
N MET A 245 -2.91 -17.93 12.16
CA MET A 245 -2.80 -17.22 10.88
C MET A 245 -4.18 -16.98 10.26
N ARG A 246 -4.23 -16.05 9.30
CA ARG A 246 -5.43 -15.75 8.51
C ARG A 246 -5.02 -15.17 7.16
N PHE A 247 -5.64 -15.59 6.08
CA PHE A 247 -5.64 -14.84 4.83
C PHE A 247 -6.69 -13.74 4.93
N ASP A 248 -6.30 -12.48 4.66
CA ASP A 248 -7.23 -11.35 4.69
C ASP A 248 -6.73 -10.19 3.84
N GLY A 249 -7.62 -9.22 3.61
CA GLY A 249 -7.34 -7.98 2.90
C GLY A 249 -6.59 -6.94 3.74
N SER A 250 -6.22 -5.85 3.10
CA SER A 250 -5.51 -4.72 3.71
C SER A 250 -6.24 -4.10 4.90
N ASP A 251 -7.58 -4.14 4.88
CA ASP A 251 -8.42 -3.56 5.93
C ASP A 251 -8.18 -4.21 7.30
N LEU A 252 -7.78 -5.50 7.32
CA LEU A 252 -7.47 -6.16 8.58
C LEU A 252 -6.33 -5.46 9.33
N ALA A 253 -5.35 -4.89 8.62
CA ALA A 253 -4.23 -4.19 9.26
C ALA A 253 -4.69 -2.99 10.11
N GLU A 254 -5.77 -2.32 9.70
CA GLU A 254 -6.36 -1.21 10.43
C GLU A 254 -7.19 -1.66 11.64
N LEU A 255 -7.73 -2.88 11.57
CA LEU A 255 -8.56 -3.46 12.63
C LEU A 255 -7.75 -4.13 13.73
N VAL A 256 -6.47 -4.45 13.50
CA VAL A 256 -5.61 -5.06 14.54
C VAL A 256 -5.41 -4.08 15.69
N PRO A 257 -5.82 -4.42 16.93
CA PRO A 257 -5.67 -3.53 18.08
C PRO A 257 -4.21 -3.13 18.31
N GLU A 258 -3.95 -1.89 18.74
CA GLU A 258 -2.59 -1.39 18.99
C GLU A 258 -1.75 -2.32 19.86
N THR A 259 -2.38 -2.93 20.89
CA THR A 259 -1.72 -3.89 21.79
C THR A 259 -1.27 -5.18 21.11
N ARG A 260 -1.71 -5.44 19.88
CA ARG A 260 -1.40 -6.64 19.09
C ARG A 260 -0.51 -6.37 17.90
N GLN A 261 -0.33 -5.12 17.48
CA GLN A 261 0.39 -4.76 16.25
C GLN A 261 1.88 -5.12 16.28
N GLU A 262 2.48 -5.25 17.47
CA GLU A 262 3.86 -5.76 17.63
C GLU A 262 3.95 -7.30 17.52
N HIS A 263 2.82 -7.98 17.55
CA HIS A 263 2.71 -9.44 17.58
C HIS A 263 2.01 -10.01 16.33
N VAL A 264 1.77 -9.18 15.34
CA VAL A 264 1.18 -9.56 14.05
C VAL A 264 2.08 -9.05 12.93
N VAL A 265 2.24 -9.86 11.89
CA VAL A 265 2.92 -9.46 10.64
C VAL A 265 2.08 -9.90 9.44
N ALA A 266 2.16 -9.14 8.35
CA ALA A 266 1.61 -9.54 7.06
C ALA A 266 2.75 -10.06 6.16
N VAL A 267 2.56 -11.18 5.49
CA VAL A 267 3.58 -11.80 4.64
C VAL A 267 3.02 -12.21 3.28
N SER A 268 3.80 -11.99 2.23
CA SER A 268 3.60 -12.58 0.91
C SER A 268 4.48 -13.82 0.81
N LEU A 269 3.88 -14.96 0.48
CA LEU A 269 4.58 -16.25 0.43
C LEU A 269 5.23 -16.49 -0.94
N ALA A 270 6.41 -17.08 -0.95
CA ALA A 270 6.96 -17.66 -2.18
C ALA A 270 6.11 -18.84 -2.64
N GLY A 271 6.01 -19.01 -3.96
CA GLY A 271 5.14 -20.00 -4.55
C GLY A 271 5.64 -21.45 -4.43
N MET A 272 4.79 -22.39 -4.86
CA MET A 272 5.12 -23.82 -4.95
C MET A 272 6.34 -24.11 -5.84
N ASP A 273 6.64 -23.21 -6.78
CA ASP A 273 7.84 -23.27 -7.64
C ASP A 273 9.11 -22.77 -6.94
N GLY A 274 9.03 -22.39 -5.67
CA GLY A 274 10.13 -21.84 -4.88
C GLY A 274 10.54 -20.42 -5.25
N GLN A 275 9.80 -19.75 -6.16
CA GLN A 275 10.11 -18.38 -6.57
C GLN A 275 9.41 -17.37 -5.66
N ALA A 276 10.15 -16.32 -5.30
CA ALA A 276 9.56 -15.18 -4.58
C ALA A 276 8.46 -14.53 -5.43
N ARG A 277 7.37 -14.14 -4.79
CA ARG A 277 6.30 -13.37 -5.43
C ARG A 277 6.59 -11.88 -5.26
N THR A 278 6.79 -11.20 -6.38
CA THR A 278 7.03 -9.76 -6.44
C THR A 278 5.78 -8.98 -6.87
N ALA A 279 4.69 -9.67 -7.19
CA ALA A 279 3.39 -9.08 -7.40
C ALA A 279 2.56 -9.20 -6.12
N LEU A 280 1.87 -8.10 -5.75
CA LEU A 280 0.81 -8.14 -4.74
C LEU A 280 -0.45 -8.74 -5.36
N VAL A 281 -1.11 -9.60 -4.61
CA VAL A 281 -2.53 -9.91 -4.86
C VAL A 281 -3.31 -8.67 -4.47
N GLY A 282 -3.95 -8.02 -5.43
CA GLY A 282 -4.66 -6.76 -5.19
C GLY A 282 -4.45 -5.71 -6.26
N THR A 283 -4.87 -4.49 -5.96
CA THR A 283 -4.82 -3.35 -6.89
C THR A 283 -4.26 -2.11 -6.20
N PRO A 284 -3.58 -1.20 -6.92
CA PRO A 284 -3.34 0.14 -6.41
C PRO A 284 -4.69 0.81 -6.12
N SER A 285 -4.80 1.53 -5.02
CA SER A 285 -6.02 2.27 -4.67
C SER A 285 -5.85 3.77 -4.83
N TYR A 286 -4.69 4.31 -4.42
CA TYR A 286 -4.38 5.73 -4.54
C TYR A 286 -3.03 5.96 -5.19
N GLY A 287 -2.93 7.09 -5.89
CA GLY A 287 -1.66 7.53 -6.46
C GLY A 287 -1.43 9.03 -6.33
N LEU A 288 -0.15 9.38 -6.28
CA LEU A 288 0.34 10.75 -6.23
C LEU A 288 0.65 11.24 -7.65
N ALA A 289 0.28 12.48 -7.93
CA ALA A 289 0.67 13.18 -9.16
C ALA A 289 1.00 14.65 -8.91
N LEU A 290 1.85 15.21 -9.78
CA LEU A 290 2.02 16.65 -9.92
C LEU A 290 1.14 17.18 -11.05
N THR A 291 0.61 18.40 -10.88
CA THR A 291 -0.22 19.01 -11.91
C THR A 291 0.60 19.65 -13.03
N ARG A 292 0.04 19.76 -14.23
CA ARG A 292 0.69 20.45 -15.36
C ARG A 292 0.95 21.92 -15.08
N ALA A 293 0.07 22.58 -14.32
CA ALA A 293 0.26 23.98 -13.94
C ALA A 293 1.48 24.17 -13.02
N CYS A 294 1.65 23.30 -12.03
CA CYS A 294 2.84 23.24 -11.21
C CYS A 294 4.10 22.98 -12.05
N TRP A 295 4.03 22.03 -12.99
CA TRP A 295 5.15 21.63 -13.83
C TRP A 295 5.71 22.75 -14.71
N GLN A 296 4.87 23.68 -15.13
CA GLN A 296 5.25 24.83 -15.98
C GLN A 296 5.95 25.94 -15.19
N ASP A 297 5.77 26.04 -13.90
CA ASP A 297 6.44 26.98 -13.01
C ASP A 297 7.67 26.34 -12.37
N SER A 298 8.86 26.85 -12.65
CA SER A 298 10.10 26.22 -12.22
C SER A 298 10.25 26.17 -10.70
N ALA A 299 9.82 27.20 -9.97
CA ALA A 299 9.95 27.24 -8.51
C ALA A 299 8.96 26.30 -7.84
N ARG A 300 7.71 26.31 -8.28
CA ARG A 300 6.67 25.39 -7.80
C ARG A 300 7.03 23.94 -8.12
N ARG A 301 7.52 23.67 -9.34
CA ARG A 301 7.97 22.33 -9.75
C ARG A 301 9.08 21.80 -8.87
N GLU A 302 10.15 22.58 -8.63
CA GLU A 302 11.27 22.16 -7.79
C GLU A 302 10.81 21.86 -6.36
N ALA A 303 9.98 22.71 -5.77
CA ALA A 303 9.43 22.50 -4.44
C ALA A 303 8.51 21.25 -4.39
N ALA A 304 7.59 21.11 -5.35
CA ALA A 304 6.66 19.98 -5.41
C ALA A 304 7.37 18.64 -5.69
N LEU A 305 8.43 18.62 -6.52
CA LEU A 305 9.29 17.44 -6.71
C LEU A 305 9.98 17.02 -5.40
N SER A 306 10.51 18.01 -4.66
CA SER A 306 11.13 17.75 -3.36
C SER A 306 10.13 17.19 -2.34
N LEU A 307 8.89 17.72 -2.31
CA LEU A 307 7.82 17.18 -1.47
C LEU A 307 7.40 15.78 -1.91
N ALA A 308 7.22 15.56 -3.21
CA ALA A 308 6.91 14.24 -3.75
C ALA A 308 7.99 13.20 -3.39
N GLN A 309 9.27 13.58 -3.46
CA GLN A 309 10.38 12.73 -3.03
C GLN A 309 10.29 12.39 -1.53
N LYS A 310 9.90 13.33 -0.69
CA LYS A 310 9.70 13.11 0.75
C LYS A 310 8.55 12.13 1.02
N LEU A 311 7.45 12.23 0.26
CA LEU A 311 6.27 11.39 0.41
C LEU A 311 6.45 9.98 -0.18
N LEU A 312 7.10 9.87 -1.35
CA LEU A 312 7.25 8.60 -2.08
C LEU A 312 8.49 7.80 -1.69
N GLY A 313 9.46 8.43 -1.01
CA GLY A 313 10.75 7.82 -0.68
C GLY A 313 10.82 7.30 0.76
N GLY A 314 11.55 6.19 0.95
CA GLY A 314 11.96 5.69 2.26
C GLY A 314 10.84 5.59 3.29
N ASP A 315 11.05 6.23 4.46
CA ASP A 315 10.09 6.19 5.56
C ASP A 315 8.77 6.92 5.22
N GLY A 316 8.81 7.94 4.33
CA GLY A 316 7.63 8.66 3.91
C GLY A 316 6.58 7.76 3.25
N ALA A 317 7.01 6.92 2.31
CA ALA A 317 6.12 5.95 1.68
C ALA A 317 5.52 4.96 2.68
N ALA A 318 6.27 4.58 3.72
CA ALA A 318 5.75 3.72 4.78
C ALA A 318 4.71 4.45 5.65
N MET A 319 4.96 5.72 6.01
CA MET A 319 4.07 6.52 6.87
C MET A 319 2.71 6.77 6.24
N ILE A 320 2.64 6.94 4.92
CA ILE A 320 1.37 7.21 4.20
C ILE A 320 0.74 5.96 3.59
N GLY A 321 1.49 4.89 3.40
CA GLY A 321 1.04 3.67 2.74
C GLY A 321 0.75 2.48 3.66
N ALA A 322 1.14 2.54 4.94
CA ALA A 322 0.98 1.44 5.88
C ALA A 322 0.39 1.90 7.21
N PRO A 323 -0.76 1.35 7.65
CA PRO A 323 -1.29 1.63 8.98
C PRO A 323 -0.28 1.19 10.05
N ALA A 324 -0.19 1.98 11.14
CA ALA A 324 0.71 1.68 12.26
C ALA A 324 2.18 1.38 11.86
N TYR A 325 2.72 2.12 10.92
CA TYR A 325 4.02 1.87 10.24
C TYR A 325 5.23 1.71 11.20
N THR A 326 5.13 2.15 12.44
CA THR A 326 6.19 2.00 13.46
C THR A 326 6.21 0.62 14.11
N THR A 327 5.12 -0.13 14.06
CA THR A 327 4.94 -1.45 14.67
C THR A 327 5.47 -2.58 13.77
N ALA A 328 5.52 -3.81 14.28
CA ALA A 328 5.91 -4.98 13.47
C ALA A 328 4.95 -5.19 12.30
N LEU A 329 3.63 -5.01 12.52
CA LEU A 329 2.63 -5.11 11.47
C LEU A 329 2.86 -4.05 10.38
N GLY A 330 2.90 -2.78 10.74
CA GLY A 330 3.08 -1.72 9.78
C GLY A 330 4.40 -1.81 9.01
N LYS A 331 5.51 -2.21 9.65
CA LYS A 331 6.79 -2.46 8.99
C LYS A 331 6.70 -3.60 7.98
N SER A 332 6.01 -4.70 8.31
CA SER A 332 5.83 -5.83 7.38
C SER A 332 4.98 -5.44 6.17
N VAL A 333 3.89 -4.68 6.38
CA VAL A 333 3.06 -4.11 5.30
C VAL A 333 3.88 -3.18 4.42
N ALA A 334 4.61 -2.23 5.00
CA ALA A 334 5.45 -1.30 4.25
C ALA A 334 6.52 -2.03 3.43
N GLN A 335 7.17 -3.05 3.99
CA GLN A 335 8.15 -3.87 3.27
C GLN A 335 7.52 -4.65 2.12
N MET A 336 6.36 -5.25 2.34
CA MET A 336 5.64 -6.03 1.33
C MET A 336 5.21 -5.13 0.17
N THR A 337 4.59 -3.99 0.44
CA THR A 337 4.14 -3.05 -0.59
C THR A 337 5.30 -2.36 -1.31
N ALA A 338 6.39 -2.05 -0.60
CA ALA A 338 7.60 -1.46 -1.22
C ALA A 338 8.33 -2.44 -2.14
N SER A 339 8.31 -3.74 -1.84
CA SER A 339 8.94 -4.78 -2.67
C SER A 339 8.12 -5.18 -3.89
N ALA A 340 6.84 -4.78 -3.95
CA ALA A 340 5.97 -5.12 -5.07
C ALA A 340 6.39 -4.39 -6.35
N THR A 341 6.60 -5.15 -7.41
CA THR A 341 6.91 -4.62 -8.76
C THR A 341 5.66 -4.54 -9.65
N ALA A 342 4.60 -5.24 -9.28
CA ALA A 342 3.32 -5.29 -9.98
C ALA A 342 2.17 -5.58 -9.01
N CYS A 343 0.94 -5.33 -9.46
CA CYS A 343 -0.28 -5.85 -8.85
C CYS A 343 -0.89 -6.91 -9.77
N ALA A 344 -1.30 -8.03 -9.19
CA ALA A 344 -1.87 -9.13 -9.95
C ALA A 344 -3.39 -8.98 -10.20
N GLY A 345 -4.04 -8.05 -9.49
CA GLY A 345 -5.49 -7.94 -9.46
C GLY A 345 -6.13 -8.97 -8.52
N LEU A 346 -7.45 -9.02 -8.49
CA LEU A 346 -8.23 -10.06 -7.82
C LEU A 346 -8.78 -11.02 -8.88
N LEU A 347 -8.89 -12.30 -8.57
CA LEU A 347 -9.39 -13.31 -9.53
C LEU A 347 -10.81 -13.00 -10.00
N TYR A 348 -11.65 -12.49 -9.10
CA TYR A 348 -13.00 -12.05 -9.44
C TYR A 348 -12.99 -10.97 -10.52
N ASP A 349 -12.15 -9.94 -10.38
CA ASP A 349 -12.06 -8.85 -11.36
C ASP A 349 -11.48 -9.29 -12.70
N LEU A 350 -10.55 -10.26 -12.66
CA LEU A 350 -9.90 -10.79 -13.85
C LEU A 350 -10.78 -11.75 -14.65
N ASN A 351 -11.72 -12.44 -13.99
CA ASN A 351 -12.55 -13.46 -14.60
C ASN A 351 -13.98 -13.54 -14.02
N PRO A 352 -14.73 -12.44 -14.02
CA PRO A 352 -16.03 -12.35 -13.32
C PRO A 352 -17.07 -13.34 -13.84
N GLU A 353 -17.03 -13.71 -15.14
CA GLU A 353 -18.03 -14.58 -15.75
C GLU A 353 -17.92 -16.05 -15.28
N HIS A 354 -16.75 -16.47 -14.82
CA HIS A 354 -16.47 -17.87 -14.45
C HIS A 354 -16.08 -18.03 -12.98
N PHE A 355 -15.88 -16.94 -12.27
CA PHE A 355 -15.38 -17.00 -10.89
C PHE A 355 -16.35 -17.73 -9.96
N ASP A 356 -17.65 -17.45 -10.03
CA ASP A 356 -18.65 -18.08 -9.18
C ASP A 356 -18.72 -19.60 -9.41
N GLU A 357 -18.82 -20.04 -10.69
CA GLU A 357 -18.87 -21.47 -11.04
C GLU A 357 -17.58 -22.17 -10.57
N TRP A 358 -16.44 -21.52 -10.71
CA TRP A 358 -15.18 -22.05 -10.33
C TRP A 358 -15.02 -22.10 -8.79
N SER A 359 -15.33 -21.05 -8.05
CA SER A 359 -15.26 -21.01 -6.59
C SER A 359 -16.17 -22.08 -5.96
N GLU A 360 -17.39 -22.23 -6.45
CA GLU A 360 -18.31 -23.31 -6.05
C GLU A 360 -17.73 -24.70 -6.32
N SER A 361 -17.04 -24.89 -7.44
CA SER A 361 -16.40 -26.17 -7.78
C SER A 361 -15.26 -26.49 -6.82
N VAL A 362 -14.43 -25.50 -6.43
CA VAL A 362 -13.34 -25.68 -5.46
C VAL A 362 -13.91 -25.96 -4.08
N VAL A 363 -14.84 -25.16 -3.61
CA VAL A 363 -15.53 -25.34 -2.32
C VAL A 363 -16.18 -26.74 -2.23
N SER A 364 -16.92 -27.15 -3.26
CA SER A 364 -17.56 -28.47 -3.31
C SER A 364 -16.54 -29.61 -3.27
N ALA A 365 -15.40 -29.47 -3.96
CA ALA A 365 -14.34 -30.45 -3.94
C ALA A 365 -13.67 -30.59 -2.55
N LEU A 366 -13.51 -29.46 -1.85
CA LEU A 366 -12.94 -29.43 -0.50
C LEU A 366 -13.89 -29.97 0.56
N MET A 367 -15.20 -29.75 0.41
CA MET A 367 -16.24 -30.32 1.28
C MET A 367 -16.32 -31.86 1.18
N ALA A 368 -15.79 -32.43 0.10
CA ALA A 368 -15.76 -33.89 -0.13
C ALA A 368 -14.52 -34.58 0.46
N LEU A 369 -13.54 -33.83 0.97
CA LEU A 369 -12.33 -34.35 1.63
C LEU A 369 -12.60 -34.66 3.11
#